data_cc576cdfff63150bcfd12ff92eee5dd9
#
_entry.id   cc576cdfff63150bcfd12ff92eee5dd9
#
_cell.length_a   1.000
_cell.length_b   1.000
_cell.length_c   1.000
_cell.angle_alpha   90.00
_cell.angle_beta   90.00
_cell.angle_gamma   90.00
#
_symmetry.space_group_name_H-M   'P 1'
#
loop_
_entity.id
_entity.type
_entity.pdbx_description
1 polymer ?
#
loop_
_entity_poly.entity_id
_entity_poly.type
_entity_poly.pdbx_seq_one_letter_code
_entity_poly.pdbx_strand_id
1 'polypeptide(L)'
;KDKAISIDTLIQEFEKSGNCNILAVADDCDLFSEIEWQKFSDHQKETTLQKYRIAYLADTWVNWCPKLGTVLANDEIVNGSSVRGGFPVEQKLMRQWSMRIKAYAERLLVGLDTIDWSDSIKEQQRNWIGKSKGASLTFNVENSALKIEVFTTRPDTVFGVTFMVLAPEHEFVKEITTASQKQQ
;
A
#
# COMPACT_ATOMS: atom_id res chain seq x y z
N LYS A 1 4.74 14.42 -16.69
CA LYS A 1 3.35 14.96 -16.86
C LYS A 1 2.61 14.72 -15.54
N ASP A 2 2.61 15.74 -14.69
CA ASP A 2 2.23 15.59 -13.29
C ASP A 2 0.73 15.91 -13.09
N LYS A 3 -0.14 15.24 -13.84
CA LYS A 3 -1.59 15.39 -13.69
C LYS A 3 -2.33 14.08 -14.00
N ALA A 4 -3.51 13.93 -13.42
CA ALA A 4 -4.43 12.88 -13.80
C ALA A 4 -4.87 13.04 -15.27
N ILE A 5 -4.92 11.93 -15.99
CA ILE A 5 -5.39 11.84 -17.37
C ILE A 5 -6.50 10.79 -17.45
N SER A 6 -7.27 10.79 -18.55
CA SER A 6 -8.27 9.74 -18.76
C SER A 6 -7.60 8.37 -18.84
N ILE A 7 -8.27 7.36 -18.27
CA ILE A 7 -7.85 5.96 -18.35
C ILE A 7 -7.80 5.46 -19.80
N ASP A 8 -8.63 6.01 -20.67
CA ASP A 8 -8.65 5.65 -22.11
C ASP A 8 -7.32 5.97 -22.80
N THR A 9 -6.65 7.06 -22.37
CA THR A 9 -5.31 7.40 -22.87
C THR A 9 -4.30 6.32 -22.47
N LEU A 10 -4.40 5.81 -21.25
CA LEU A 10 -3.53 4.73 -20.77
C LEU A 10 -3.79 3.42 -21.52
N ILE A 11 -5.05 3.10 -21.79
CA ILE A 11 -5.43 1.93 -22.60
C ILE A 11 -4.80 2.00 -23.98
N GLN A 12 -4.86 3.15 -24.63
CA GLN A 12 -4.23 3.35 -25.95
C GLN A 12 -2.70 3.17 -25.91
N GLU A 13 -2.05 3.57 -24.82
CA GLU A 13 -0.61 3.34 -24.65
C GLU A 13 -0.31 1.84 -24.43
N PHE A 14 -1.13 1.13 -23.67
CA PHE A 14 -0.99 -0.32 -23.48
C PHE A 14 -1.18 -1.10 -24.78
N GLU A 15 -2.09 -0.67 -25.65
CA GLU A 15 -2.32 -1.24 -26.97
C GLU A 15 -1.14 -1.06 -27.91
N LYS A 16 -0.31 -0.01 -27.70
CA LYS A 16 0.82 0.32 -28.56
C LYS A 16 2.14 -0.29 -28.08
N SER A 17 2.37 -0.34 -26.78
CA SER A 17 3.70 -0.63 -26.22
C SER A 17 3.68 -1.41 -24.91
N GLY A 18 2.52 -1.87 -24.45
CA GLY A 18 2.41 -2.45 -23.11
C GLY A 18 2.66 -1.41 -22.02
N ASN A 19 3.12 -1.86 -20.85
CA ASN A 19 3.36 -0.96 -19.71
C ASN A 19 4.85 -0.70 -19.40
N CYS A 20 5.78 -1.28 -20.13
CA CYS A 20 7.22 -1.20 -19.84
C CYS A 20 7.79 0.22 -19.80
N ASN A 21 7.22 1.16 -20.55
CA ASN A 21 7.67 2.54 -20.66
C ASN A 21 6.69 3.56 -20.07
N ILE A 22 5.69 3.10 -19.33
CA ILE A 22 4.66 3.96 -18.77
C ILE A 22 5.17 4.62 -17.48
N LEU A 23 5.23 5.95 -17.48
CA LEU A 23 5.57 6.76 -16.31
C LEU A 23 4.30 7.15 -15.53
N ALA A 24 3.50 6.18 -15.17
CA ALA A 24 2.33 6.38 -14.33
C ALA A 24 2.55 5.72 -12.96
N VAL A 25 2.04 6.35 -11.90
CA VAL A 25 2.06 5.74 -10.58
C VAL A 25 1.01 4.63 -10.55
N ALA A 26 1.46 3.44 -10.27
CA ALA A 26 0.63 2.24 -10.13
C ALA A 26 0.98 1.52 -8.83
N ASP A 27 0.11 0.62 -8.42
CA ASP A 27 0.49 -0.43 -7.48
C ASP A 27 1.39 -1.44 -8.19
N ASP A 28 1.91 -2.39 -7.42
CA ASP A 28 2.74 -3.48 -7.94
C ASP A 28 2.05 -4.16 -9.13
N CYS A 29 2.64 -4.00 -10.31
CA CYS A 29 2.08 -4.43 -11.57
C CYS A 29 3.18 -5.08 -12.41
N ASP A 30 2.94 -6.33 -12.80
CA ASP A 30 3.83 -7.04 -13.70
C ASP A 30 4.00 -6.28 -15.01
N LEU A 31 5.21 -6.36 -15.56
CA LEU A 31 5.49 -5.82 -16.88
C LEU A 31 4.82 -6.71 -17.95
N PHE A 32 4.20 -6.08 -18.91
CA PHE A 32 3.58 -6.75 -20.05
C PHE A 32 3.82 -5.97 -21.34
N SER A 33 3.89 -6.70 -22.44
CA SER A 33 3.99 -6.17 -23.80
C SER A 33 2.59 -5.88 -24.40
N GLU A 34 2.56 -5.20 -25.55
CA GLU A 34 1.34 -4.99 -26.33
C GLU A 34 0.63 -6.30 -26.70
N ILE A 35 1.43 -7.36 -27.05
CA ILE A 35 0.92 -8.66 -27.44
C ILE A 35 0.25 -9.37 -26.25
N GLU A 36 0.82 -9.25 -25.06
CA GLU A 36 0.25 -9.79 -23.84
C GLU A 36 -1.02 -9.04 -23.45
N TRP A 37 -1.03 -7.71 -23.54
CA TRP A 37 -2.22 -6.89 -23.30
C TRP A 37 -3.40 -7.31 -24.18
N GLN A 38 -3.16 -7.58 -25.46
CA GLN A 38 -4.20 -8.03 -26.39
C GLN A 38 -4.77 -9.41 -26.02
N LYS A 39 -3.96 -10.28 -25.42
CA LYS A 39 -4.39 -11.62 -24.97
C LYS A 39 -5.11 -11.62 -23.63
N PHE A 40 -5.02 -10.53 -22.87
CA PHE A 40 -5.70 -10.43 -21.57
C PHE A 40 -7.21 -10.51 -21.78
N SER A 41 -7.87 -11.31 -20.94
CA SER A 41 -9.32 -11.27 -20.80
C SER A 41 -9.79 -9.91 -20.29
N ASP A 42 -11.06 -9.59 -20.47
CA ASP A 42 -11.64 -8.33 -19.97
C ASP A 42 -11.45 -8.17 -18.46
N HIS A 43 -11.55 -9.27 -17.71
CA HIS A 43 -11.29 -9.26 -16.27
C HIS A 43 -9.81 -8.94 -15.93
N GLN A 44 -8.86 -9.51 -16.65
CA GLN A 44 -7.43 -9.22 -16.46
C GLN A 44 -7.11 -7.77 -16.83
N LYS A 45 -7.68 -7.27 -17.93
CA LYS A 45 -7.54 -5.85 -18.32
C LYS A 45 -8.07 -4.92 -17.23
N GLU A 46 -9.28 -5.16 -16.73
CA GLU A 46 -9.87 -4.31 -15.69
C GLU A 46 -9.07 -4.41 -14.38
N THR A 47 -8.62 -5.59 -13.97
CA THR A 47 -7.77 -5.77 -12.79
C THR A 47 -6.45 -4.99 -12.92
N THR A 48 -5.84 -5.01 -14.10
CA THR A 48 -4.63 -4.24 -14.38
C THR A 48 -4.91 -2.74 -14.32
N LEU A 49 -5.99 -2.27 -14.94
CA LEU A 49 -6.39 -0.86 -14.94
C LEU A 49 -6.68 -0.33 -13.53
N GLN A 50 -7.24 -1.15 -12.65
CA GLN A 50 -7.48 -0.78 -11.24
C GLN A 50 -6.17 -0.39 -10.53
N LYS A 51 -5.04 -1.00 -10.89
CA LYS A 51 -3.72 -0.68 -10.34
C LYS A 51 -3.23 0.72 -10.72
N TYR A 52 -3.77 1.33 -11.76
CA TYR A 52 -3.43 2.67 -12.25
C TYR A 52 -4.49 3.73 -11.90
N ARG A 53 -5.71 3.34 -11.57
CA ARG A 53 -6.77 4.30 -11.24
C ARG A 53 -6.47 5.08 -9.96
N ILE A 54 -6.77 6.35 -9.94
CA ILE A 54 -6.66 7.20 -8.73
C ILE A 54 -7.68 6.78 -7.67
N ALA A 55 -8.92 6.50 -8.08
CA ALA A 55 -9.94 5.90 -7.23
C ALA A 55 -10.11 4.43 -7.60
N TYR A 56 -10.04 3.55 -6.63
CA TYR A 56 -10.12 2.11 -6.84
C TYR A 56 -10.80 1.43 -5.66
N LEU A 57 -11.28 0.21 -5.89
CA LEU A 57 -11.87 -0.64 -4.85
C LEU A 57 -10.78 -1.54 -4.24
N ALA A 58 -10.70 -1.54 -2.93
CA ALA A 58 -9.81 -2.41 -2.16
C ALA A 58 -10.52 -2.98 -0.94
N ASP A 59 -10.13 -4.18 -0.53
CA ASP A 59 -10.52 -4.74 0.74
C ASP A 59 -9.60 -4.19 1.82
N THR A 60 -10.16 -3.43 2.75
CA THR A 60 -9.43 -2.75 3.82
C THR A 60 -10.05 -3.04 5.18
N TRP A 61 -9.19 -3.10 6.20
CA TRP A 61 -9.66 -3.17 7.58
C TRP A 61 -10.26 -1.83 7.99
N VAL A 62 -11.52 -1.87 8.43
CA VAL A 62 -12.28 -0.68 8.84
C VAL A 62 -12.83 -0.87 10.24
N ASN A 63 -13.04 0.25 10.92
CA ASN A 63 -13.69 0.27 12.21
C ASN A 63 -15.21 0.22 12.02
N TRP A 64 -15.79 -0.94 12.11
CA TRP A 64 -17.23 -1.16 11.94
C TRP A 64 -17.96 -1.07 13.27
N CYS A 65 -19.00 -0.27 13.32
CA CYS A 65 -19.90 -0.20 14.47
C CYS A 65 -21.25 -0.83 14.09
N PRO A 66 -21.56 -2.07 14.51
CA PRO A 66 -22.81 -2.76 14.15
C PRO A 66 -24.05 -1.99 14.62
N LYS A 67 -23.97 -1.36 15.79
CA LYS A 67 -25.11 -0.64 16.37
C LYS A 67 -25.45 0.64 15.61
N LEU A 68 -24.45 1.32 15.08
CA LEU A 68 -24.62 2.51 14.23
C LEU A 68 -24.81 2.16 12.75
N GLY A 69 -24.48 0.93 12.34
CA GLY A 69 -24.57 0.46 10.96
C GLY A 69 -23.59 1.19 10.00
N THR A 70 -22.44 1.66 10.51
CA THR A 70 -21.50 2.46 9.70
C THR A 70 -20.04 2.20 10.08
N VAL A 71 -19.17 2.56 9.16
CA VAL A 71 -17.73 2.63 9.39
C VAL A 71 -17.39 3.95 10.08
N LEU A 72 -16.46 3.91 11.02
CA LEU A 72 -16.01 5.05 11.81
C LEU A 72 -14.55 5.37 11.54
N ALA A 73 -14.20 6.65 11.52
CA ALA A 73 -12.83 7.13 11.49
C ALA A 73 -12.14 6.87 12.84
N ASN A 74 -10.80 6.86 12.88
CA ASN A 74 -10.06 6.58 14.11
C ASN A 74 -10.34 7.59 15.24
N ASP A 75 -10.57 8.84 14.89
CA ASP A 75 -10.92 9.93 15.83
C ASP A 75 -12.35 9.86 16.38
N GLU A 76 -13.20 9.02 15.77
CA GLU A 76 -14.56 8.73 16.26
C GLU A 76 -14.60 7.56 17.25
N ILE A 77 -13.42 7.05 17.66
CA ILE A 77 -13.32 5.88 18.55
C ILE A 77 -12.46 6.22 19.76
N VAL A 78 -12.99 5.93 20.94
CA VAL A 78 -12.29 6.06 22.20
C VAL A 78 -12.45 4.76 23.00
N ASN A 79 -11.32 4.17 23.40
CA ASN A 79 -11.29 2.92 24.19
C ASN A 79 -12.13 1.78 23.55
N GLY A 80 -12.04 1.61 22.22
CA GLY A 80 -12.76 0.55 21.50
C GLY A 80 -14.27 0.79 21.32
N SER A 81 -14.74 1.99 21.65
CA SER A 81 -16.16 2.35 21.54
C SER A 81 -16.34 3.64 20.74
N SER A 82 -17.49 3.75 20.05
CA SER A 82 -17.84 4.95 19.31
C SER A 82 -18.07 6.14 20.23
N VAL A 83 -17.53 7.30 19.88
CA VAL A 83 -17.76 8.58 20.61
C VAL A 83 -19.27 8.87 20.64
N ARG A 84 -19.95 8.61 19.55
CA ARG A 84 -21.39 8.76 19.45
C ARG A 84 -22.10 7.48 19.94
N GLY A 85 -22.67 7.54 21.13
CA GLY A 85 -23.50 6.49 21.73
C GLY A 85 -22.76 5.42 22.52
N GLY A 86 -21.41 5.44 22.58
CA GLY A 86 -20.61 4.51 23.38
C GLY A 86 -20.72 3.04 22.98
N PHE A 87 -20.99 2.77 21.68
CA PHE A 87 -21.21 1.40 21.19
C PHE A 87 -19.87 0.72 20.84
N PRO A 88 -19.73 -0.60 21.09
CA PRO A 88 -18.55 -1.35 20.71
C PRO A 88 -18.26 -1.25 19.21
N VAL A 89 -16.97 -1.14 18.89
CA VAL A 89 -16.45 -1.07 17.51
C VAL A 89 -15.57 -2.29 17.27
N GLU A 90 -15.72 -2.91 16.10
CA GLU A 90 -14.95 -4.08 15.70
C GLU A 90 -14.16 -3.79 14.42
N GLN A 91 -13.01 -4.43 14.27
CA GLN A 91 -12.24 -4.41 13.03
C GLN A 91 -12.88 -5.39 12.05
N LYS A 92 -13.22 -4.91 10.86
CA LYS A 92 -13.83 -5.73 9.81
C LYS A 92 -13.18 -5.47 8.46
N LEU A 93 -12.86 -6.54 7.74
CA LEU A 93 -12.39 -6.43 6.37
C LEU A 93 -13.60 -6.15 5.47
N MET A 94 -13.60 -5.01 4.81
CA MET A 94 -14.70 -4.58 3.93
C MET A 94 -14.17 -3.98 2.64
N ARG A 95 -14.88 -4.23 1.55
CA ARG A 95 -14.60 -3.61 0.27
C ARG A 95 -14.99 -2.14 0.30
N GLN A 96 -13.98 -1.27 0.12
CA GLN A 96 -14.12 0.19 0.24
C GLN A 96 -13.54 0.89 -0.98
N TRP A 97 -14.06 2.06 -1.29
CA TRP A 97 -13.39 2.99 -2.18
C TRP A 97 -12.15 3.55 -1.52
N SER A 98 -11.04 3.46 -2.23
CA SER A 98 -9.74 3.98 -1.83
C SER A 98 -9.23 4.99 -2.84
N MET A 99 -8.45 5.96 -2.35
CA MET A 99 -7.78 6.97 -3.20
C MET A 99 -6.29 6.76 -3.16
N ARG A 100 -5.66 6.73 -4.34
CA ARG A 100 -4.20 6.57 -4.49
C ARG A 100 -3.48 7.89 -4.22
N ILE A 101 -3.58 8.37 -2.99
CA ILE A 101 -3.02 9.67 -2.57
C ILE A 101 -1.49 9.70 -2.71
N LYS A 102 -0.82 8.57 -2.57
CA LYS A 102 0.64 8.44 -2.74
C LYS A 102 1.11 8.85 -4.15
N ALA A 103 0.23 8.80 -5.16
CA ALA A 103 0.54 9.26 -6.52
C ALA A 103 0.88 10.76 -6.57
N TYR A 104 0.47 11.53 -5.57
CA TYR A 104 0.71 12.97 -5.48
C TYR A 104 1.80 13.34 -4.45
N ALA A 105 2.34 12.38 -3.71
CA ALA A 105 3.24 12.64 -2.59
C ALA A 105 4.48 13.44 -3.01
N GLU A 106 5.16 13.05 -4.09
CA GLU A 106 6.35 13.75 -4.58
C GLU A 106 6.01 15.17 -5.05
N ARG A 107 4.90 15.33 -5.77
CA ARG A 107 4.42 16.64 -6.22
C ARG A 107 4.08 17.56 -5.05
N LEU A 108 3.47 17.03 -4.00
CA LEU A 108 3.18 17.79 -2.78
C LEU A 108 4.46 18.25 -2.09
N LEU A 109 5.48 17.36 -1.99
CA LEU A 109 6.78 17.73 -1.41
C LEU A 109 7.47 18.87 -2.19
N VAL A 110 7.53 18.76 -3.51
CA VAL A 110 8.10 19.81 -4.37
C VAL A 110 7.28 21.09 -4.28
N GLY A 111 5.96 20.98 -4.19
CA GLY A 111 5.06 22.12 -4.05
C GLY A 111 5.30 22.95 -2.78
N LEU A 112 5.79 22.34 -1.70
CA LEU A 112 6.12 23.07 -0.45
C LEU A 112 7.19 24.14 -0.66
N ASP A 113 8.07 23.97 -1.62
CA ASP A 113 9.15 24.94 -1.89
C ASP A 113 8.63 26.21 -2.61
N THR A 114 7.44 26.13 -3.22
CA THR A 114 6.84 27.21 -4.02
C THR A 114 5.83 28.07 -3.24
N ILE A 115 5.43 27.67 -2.03
CA ILE A 115 4.43 28.36 -1.24
C ILE A 115 5.08 29.20 -0.14
N ASP A 116 4.43 30.32 0.20
CA ASP A 116 4.86 31.24 1.25
C ASP A 116 4.31 30.80 2.62
N TRP A 117 4.84 29.69 3.13
CA TRP A 117 4.57 29.19 4.47
C TRP A 117 5.83 29.24 5.34
N SER A 118 5.65 29.33 6.65
CA SER A 118 6.78 29.24 7.57
C SER A 118 7.47 27.87 7.48
N ASP A 119 8.78 27.84 7.72
CA ASP A 119 9.58 26.61 7.66
C ASP A 119 9.06 25.53 8.62
N SER A 120 8.55 25.92 9.78
CA SER A 120 7.96 24.98 10.74
C SER A 120 6.75 24.23 10.16
N ILE A 121 5.86 24.93 9.44
CA ILE A 121 4.70 24.31 8.80
C ILE A 121 5.15 23.40 7.65
N LYS A 122 6.09 23.89 6.82
CA LYS A 122 6.65 23.08 5.72
C LYS A 122 7.28 21.78 6.25
N GLU A 123 8.01 21.85 7.35
CA GLU A 123 8.64 20.67 7.96
C GLU A 123 7.61 19.68 8.52
N GLN A 124 6.54 20.18 9.15
CA GLN A 124 5.43 19.32 9.57
C GLN A 124 4.79 18.56 8.39
N GLN A 125 4.61 19.24 7.25
CA GLN A 125 4.07 18.62 6.04
C GLN A 125 5.04 17.58 5.45
N ARG A 126 6.35 17.88 5.41
CA ARG A 126 7.37 16.91 4.97
C ARG A 126 7.37 15.66 5.85
N ASN A 127 7.32 15.84 7.16
CA ASN A 127 7.27 14.75 8.13
C ASN A 127 5.97 13.92 8.00
N TRP A 128 4.84 14.57 7.74
CA TRP A 128 3.55 13.90 7.51
C TRP A 128 3.57 13.04 6.25
N ILE A 129 4.11 13.56 5.14
CA ILE A 129 4.25 12.81 3.88
C ILE A 129 5.24 11.67 4.06
N GLY A 130 6.30 11.86 4.85
CA GLY A 130 7.18 10.81 5.33
C GLY A 130 7.96 10.11 4.22
N LYS A 131 8.55 10.87 3.26
CA LYS A 131 9.39 10.29 2.21
C LYS A 131 10.58 9.57 2.83
N SER A 132 10.61 8.25 2.65
CA SER A 132 11.68 7.38 3.13
C SER A 132 12.52 6.85 1.96
N LYS A 133 13.84 6.79 2.15
CA LYS A 133 14.77 6.18 1.20
C LYS A 133 15.46 5.02 1.89
N GLY A 134 15.58 3.90 1.21
CA GLY A 134 16.19 2.71 1.76
C GLY A 134 16.41 1.64 0.71
N ALA A 135 16.60 0.42 1.16
CA ALA A 135 16.77 -0.75 0.31
C ALA A 135 15.82 -1.88 0.74
N SER A 136 15.28 -2.59 -0.24
CA SER A 136 14.62 -3.87 -0.01
C SER A 136 15.66 -4.98 -0.01
N LEU A 137 15.55 -5.87 0.95
CA LEU A 137 16.44 -7.01 1.16
C LEU A 137 15.59 -8.26 1.29
N THR A 138 16.05 -9.35 0.70
CA THR A 138 15.38 -10.64 0.76
C THR A 138 16.20 -11.62 1.58
N PHE A 139 15.62 -12.15 2.63
CA PHE A 139 16.19 -13.24 3.43
C PHE A 139 15.58 -14.58 3.01
N ASN A 140 16.44 -15.56 2.73
CA ASN A 140 16.00 -16.91 2.44
C ASN A 140 15.85 -17.68 3.76
N VAL A 141 14.73 -18.40 3.92
CA VAL A 141 14.52 -19.27 5.08
C VAL A 141 15.19 -20.61 4.78
N GLU A 142 16.11 -21.06 5.66
CA GLU A 142 16.79 -22.35 5.50
C GLU A 142 15.78 -23.51 5.45
N ASN A 143 16.06 -24.46 4.57
CA ASN A 143 15.24 -25.64 4.33
C ASN A 143 13.77 -25.34 3.90
N SER A 144 13.54 -24.16 3.33
CA SER A 144 12.23 -23.74 2.83
C SER A 144 12.40 -22.96 1.51
N ALA A 145 11.34 -22.93 0.72
CA ALA A 145 11.25 -22.05 -0.45
C ALA A 145 10.84 -20.62 -0.08
N LEU A 146 10.57 -20.34 1.20
CA LEU A 146 10.09 -19.06 1.68
C LEU A 146 11.18 -17.99 1.59
N LYS A 147 10.75 -16.79 1.21
CA LYS A 147 11.58 -15.60 1.14
C LYS A 147 10.89 -14.48 1.91
N ILE A 148 11.61 -13.89 2.84
CA ILE A 148 11.12 -12.76 3.63
C ILE A 148 11.74 -11.50 3.06
N GLU A 149 10.92 -10.64 2.45
CA GLU A 149 11.34 -9.33 1.99
C GLU A 149 11.16 -8.30 3.11
N VAL A 150 12.19 -7.51 3.36
CA VAL A 150 12.19 -6.43 4.32
C VAL A 150 12.69 -5.15 3.70
N PHE A 151 12.15 -4.02 4.11
CA PHE A 151 12.65 -2.71 3.74
C PHE A 151 13.41 -2.09 4.92
N THR A 152 14.60 -1.53 4.66
CA THR A 152 15.36 -0.81 5.68
C THR A 152 15.86 0.54 5.16
N THR A 153 15.80 1.55 6.02
CA THR A 153 16.44 2.86 5.76
C THR A 153 17.94 2.86 6.11
N ARG A 154 18.43 1.79 6.74
CA ARG A 154 19.81 1.62 7.17
C ARG A 154 20.41 0.33 6.62
N PRO A 155 20.61 0.23 5.28
CA PRO A 155 21.16 -0.98 4.68
C PRO A 155 22.61 -1.28 5.14
N ASP A 156 23.32 -0.28 5.60
CA ASP A 156 24.66 -0.38 6.19
C ASP A 156 24.71 -1.26 7.46
N THR A 157 23.59 -1.39 8.19
CA THR A 157 23.52 -2.18 9.43
C THR A 157 23.16 -3.65 9.22
N VAL A 158 22.84 -4.04 7.99
CA VAL A 158 22.36 -5.39 7.67
C VAL A 158 23.36 -6.50 8.00
N PHE A 159 24.65 -6.20 7.90
CA PHE A 159 25.72 -7.15 8.22
C PHE A 159 25.82 -7.51 9.72
N GLY A 160 25.13 -6.75 10.57
CA GLY A 160 25.04 -7.00 12.01
C GLY A 160 23.75 -7.72 12.44
N VAL A 161 22.88 -8.12 11.48
CA VAL A 161 21.63 -8.83 11.79
C VAL A 161 21.93 -10.24 12.29
N THR A 162 21.44 -10.56 13.48
CA THR A 162 21.62 -11.86 14.13
C THR A 162 20.28 -12.60 14.32
N PHE A 163 19.15 -11.92 14.25
CA PHE A 163 17.82 -12.52 14.34
C PHE A 163 16.80 -11.65 13.60
N MET A 164 15.64 -12.23 13.32
CA MET A 164 14.49 -11.55 12.73
C MET A 164 13.25 -11.82 13.56
N VAL A 165 12.41 -10.79 13.72
CA VAL A 165 11.12 -10.90 14.41
C VAL A 165 10.01 -10.65 13.40
N LEU A 166 9.02 -11.55 13.36
CA LEU A 166 7.81 -11.39 12.58
C LEU A 166 6.63 -11.07 13.49
N ALA A 167 5.69 -10.28 13.00
CA ALA A 167 4.43 -10.06 13.69
C ALA A 167 3.65 -11.40 13.79
N PRO A 168 2.92 -11.65 14.88
CA PRO A 168 2.16 -12.90 15.04
C PRO A 168 1.16 -13.17 13.92
N GLU A 169 0.65 -12.12 13.30
CA GLU A 169 -0.33 -12.16 12.21
C GLU A 169 0.31 -12.40 10.83
N HIS A 170 1.65 -12.39 10.74
CA HIS A 170 2.34 -12.56 9.48
C HIS A 170 2.03 -13.95 8.87
N GLU A 171 1.74 -13.97 7.58
CA GLU A 171 1.32 -15.18 6.86
C GLU A 171 2.27 -16.39 7.03
N PHE A 172 3.58 -16.13 7.07
CA PHE A 172 4.59 -17.18 7.22
C PHE A 172 4.73 -17.75 8.63
N VAL A 173 4.16 -17.12 9.65
CA VAL A 173 4.26 -17.61 11.03
C VAL A 173 3.69 -19.02 11.15
N LYS A 174 2.57 -19.32 10.47
CA LYS A 174 1.95 -20.65 10.49
C LYS A 174 2.83 -21.72 9.86
N GLU A 175 3.66 -21.36 8.88
CA GLU A 175 4.51 -22.29 8.13
C GLU A 175 5.84 -22.56 8.84
N ILE A 176 6.44 -21.52 9.45
CA ILE A 176 7.74 -21.61 10.12
C ILE A 176 7.65 -22.03 11.57
N THR A 177 6.45 -21.98 12.19
CA THR A 177 6.26 -22.39 13.58
C THR A 177 6.43 -23.88 13.75
N THR A 178 7.38 -24.29 14.60
CA THR A 178 7.62 -25.70 14.90
C THR A 178 6.45 -26.31 15.69
N ALA A 179 6.28 -27.64 15.63
CA ALA A 179 5.21 -28.33 16.33
C ALA A 179 5.20 -28.08 17.84
N SER A 180 6.37 -27.85 18.45
CA SER A 180 6.52 -27.57 19.88
C SER A 180 6.05 -26.16 20.28
N GLN A 181 5.94 -25.24 19.34
CA GLN A 181 5.58 -23.83 19.56
C GLN A 181 4.15 -23.49 19.11
N LYS A 182 3.42 -24.46 18.50
CA LYS A 182 2.05 -24.24 18.01
C LYS A 182 1.00 -24.02 19.10
N GLN A 183 1.32 -24.30 20.36
CA GLN A 183 0.39 -24.17 21.49
C GLN A 183 0.56 -22.85 22.26
N GLN A 184 1.43 -21.98 21.84
CA GLN A 184 1.58 -20.62 22.36
C GLN A 184 0.94 -19.60 21.40
#